data_b98c0612147a88d2008e919eb6535cf5
#
_entry.id   b98c0612147a88d2008e919eb6535cf5
#
_cell.length_a   1.000
_cell.length_b   1.000
_cell.length_c   1.000
_cell.angle_alpha   90.00
_cell.angle_beta   90.00
_cell.angle_gamma   90.00
#
_symmetry.space_group_name_H-M   'P 1'
#
loop_
_entity.id
_entity.type
_entity.pdbx_description
1 polymer ?
#
loop_
_entity_poly.entity_id
_entity_poly.type
_entity_poly.pdbx_seq_one_letter_code
_entity_poly.pdbx_strand_id
1 'polypeptide(L)'
;DCDVTIRFFWGFSCEEYSRKAENMKVTDYIVEFLQRKGIHDFFGYQGTMIAHLVDSIEKNPHTRSHSSYHEQGAAFAACGYAQAGERCACAYATSGPGAANLISGIADAYFDSLPVVFLTGQLNTYEYSGIPGLRQQGFQEIDIVAMAKPVTKYAVQIREDEDIVKELNKAYHIANSGRKGPVLIDLPMNIQRGDVKNPVYEMSLEEMGLGEARLGCLGAEVNRCEVSDFVGMATESGEREALDSVKLAEGENSDYAVVAANAIRGALDKAQRPVIMLGHGVSDKAVRDQLFTLARQWKIPVITSVLEMSALSWDDPLNFGCIGGAYGHRYANMIANAKSDLLICLGISLCTRQIGTKVHEFAKNAKIIR
;
A
#
# COMPACT_ATOMS: atom_id res chain seq x y z
N ASP A 1 -6.99 35.07 -39.60
CA ASP A 1 -7.85 36.03 -38.90
C ASP A 1 -8.22 35.62 -37.45
N CYS A 2 -7.93 34.41 -37.05
CA CYS A 2 -8.05 33.97 -35.64
C CYS A 2 -6.99 34.62 -34.73
N ASP A 3 -5.81 34.92 -35.25
CA ASP A 3 -4.65 35.44 -34.51
C ASP A 3 -4.87 36.88 -33.99
N VAL A 4 -5.61 37.68 -34.72
CA VAL A 4 -5.86 39.11 -34.37
C VAL A 4 -6.91 39.24 -33.25
N THR A 5 -7.90 38.37 -33.21
CA THR A 5 -8.98 38.41 -32.21
C THR A 5 -8.53 37.99 -30.84
N ILE A 6 -7.62 37.02 -30.77
CA ILE A 6 -7.09 36.50 -29.48
C ILE A 6 -6.14 37.51 -28.85
N ARG A 7 -5.27 38.19 -29.62
CA ARG A 7 -4.40 39.26 -29.11
C ARG A 7 -5.15 40.46 -28.52
N PHE A 8 -6.32 40.80 -29.06
CA PHE A 8 -7.08 41.96 -28.64
C PHE A 8 -7.84 41.75 -27.30
N PHE A 9 -8.22 40.50 -26.98
CA PHE A 9 -8.99 40.21 -25.79
C PHE A 9 -8.18 39.58 -24.64
N TRP A 10 -7.08 38.90 -24.92
CA TRP A 10 -6.35 38.11 -23.90
C TRP A 10 -4.86 38.43 -23.78
N GLY A 11 -4.30 39.25 -24.69
CA GLY A 11 -2.90 39.71 -24.64
C GLY A 11 -1.85 38.64 -24.97
N PHE A 12 -2.24 37.46 -25.45
CA PHE A 12 -1.33 36.36 -25.84
C PHE A 12 -1.49 36.00 -27.30
N SER A 13 -0.38 35.50 -27.92
CA SER A 13 -0.45 34.94 -29.30
C SER A 13 -1.04 33.53 -29.27
N CYS A 14 -1.57 33.05 -30.42
CA CYS A 14 -2.01 31.66 -30.58
C CYS A 14 -0.90 30.64 -30.22
N GLU A 15 0.37 30.98 -30.52
CA GLU A 15 1.52 30.15 -30.14
C GLU A 15 1.77 30.15 -28.63
N GLU A 16 1.58 31.29 -27.95
CA GLU A 16 1.69 31.38 -26.48
C GLU A 16 0.54 30.67 -25.78
N TYR A 17 -0.68 30.70 -26.34
CA TYR A 17 -1.81 29.94 -25.87
C TYR A 17 -1.61 28.44 -26.10
N SER A 18 -1.10 28.04 -27.26
CA SER A 18 -0.76 26.65 -27.59
C SER A 18 0.37 26.12 -26.72
N ARG A 19 1.42 26.92 -26.46
CA ARG A 19 2.50 26.55 -25.52
C ARG A 19 2.03 26.46 -24.06
N LYS A 20 1.06 27.30 -23.64
CA LYS A 20 0.45 27.19 -22.32
C LYS A 20 -0.46 25.97 -22.19
N ALA A 21 -1.04 25.50 -23.31
CA ALA A 21 -1.83 24.27 -23.35
C ALA A 21 -0.96 22.99 -23.31
N GLU A 22 0.35 23.12 -23.62
CA GLU A 22 1.32 22.01 -23.60
C GLU A 22 2.02 21.86 -22.24
N ASN A 23 2.04 22.89 -21.39
CA ASN A 23 2.72 22.88 -20.09
C ASN A 23 1.71 22.88 -18.95
N MET A 24 1.82 21.89 -18.07
CA MET A 24 0.97 21.75 -16.90
C MET A 24 1.82 21.94 -15.63
N LYS A 25 1.35 22.75 -14.68
CA LYS A 25 2.02 22.89 -13.38
C LYS A 25 2.20 21.53 -12.71
N VAL A 26 3.35 21.27 -12.11
CA VAL A 26 3.67 19.99 -11.47
C VAL A 26 2.59 19.56 -10.48
N THR A 27 2.10 20.47 -9.63
CA THR A 27 1.06 20.09 -8.64
C THR A 27 -0.31 19.85 -9.28
N ASP A 28 -0.63 20.52 -10.39
CA ASP A 28 -1.85 20.24 -11.13
C ASP A 28 -1.77 18.85 -11.78
N TYR A 29 -0.61 18.48 -12.32
CA TYR A 29 -0.35 17.13 -12.84
C TYR A 29 -0.51 16.06 -11.74
N ILE A 30 0.09 16.28 -10.56
CA ILE A 30 -0.02 15.33 -9.42
C ILE A 30 -1.50 15.10 -9.06
N VAL A 31 -2.26 16.17 -8.92
CA VAL A 31 -3.67 16.09 -8.54
C VAL A 31 -4.50 15.41 -9.63
N GLU A 32 -4.29 15.77 -10.90
CA GLU A 32 -5.00 15.13 -12.01
C GLU A 32 -4.62 13.66 -12.16
N PHE A 33 -3.33 13.31 -12.00
CA PHE A 33 -2.87 11.92 -12.03
C PHE A 33 -3.58 11.09 -10.95
N LEU A 34 -3.56 11.54 -9.70
CA LEU A 34 -4.17 10.83 -8.60
C LEU A 34 -5.69 10.72 -8.75
N GLN A 35 -6.34 11.78 -9.24
CA GLN A 35 -7.77 11.79 -9.55
C GLN A 35 -8.12 10.75 -10.64
N ARG A 36 -7.34 10.66 -11.72
CA ARG A 36 -7.50 9.63 -12.77
C ARG A 36 -7.33 8.21 -12.22
N LYS A 37 -6.53 8.03 -11.17
CA LYS A 37 -6.37 6.77 -10.45
C LYS A 37 -7.47 6.51 -9.41
N GLY A 38 -8.51 7.33 -9.36
CA GLY A 38 -9.66 7.20 -8.46
C GLY A 38 -9.47 7.78 -7.05
N ILE A 39 -8.40 8.56 -6.85
CA ILE A 39 -8.15 9.26 -5.59
C ILE A 39 -8.74 10.66 -5.70
N HIS A 40 -9.89 10.86 -5.07
CA HIS A 40 -10.63 12.13 -5.06
C HIS A 40 -10.53 12.87 -3.72
N ASP A 41 -10.19 12.17 -2.66
CA ASP A 41 -10.14 12.66 -1.29
C ASP A 41 -8.70 12.72 -0.80
N PHE A 42 -8.25 13.91 -0.41
CA PHE A 42 -6.89 14.18 0.06
C PHE A 42 -6.93 14.60 1.53
N PHE A 43 -6.17 13.92 2.37
CA PHE A 43 -6.15 14.14 3.81
C PHE A 43 -4.88 14.86 4.23
N GLY A 44 -4.98 16.01 4.90
CA GLY A 44 -3.78 16.73 5.27
C GLY A 44 -4.01 17.95 6.16
N TYR A 45 -2.93 18.64 6.43
CA TYR A 45 -2.95 19.95 7.03
C TYR A 45 -2.07 20.90 6.22
N GLN A 46 -2.59 22.08 5.97
CA GLN A 46 -1.92 23.07 5.14
C GLN A 46 -0.67 23.63 5.84
N GLY A 47 0.31 24.04 5.04
CA GLY A 47 1.52 24.71 5.50
C GLY A 47 2.25 25.31 4.31
N THR A 48 3.21 26.18 4.57
CA THR A 48 3.86 26.96 3.52
C THR A 48 4.50 26.10 2.44
N MET A 49 5.22 25.04 2.82
CA MET A 49 5.98 24.22 1.87
C MET A 49 5.14 23.21 1.08
N ILE A 50 3.82 23.17 1.29
CA ILE A 50 2.87 22.32 0.54
C ILE A 50 1.73 23.15 -0.07
N ALA A 51 1.79 24.48 0.04
CA ALA A 51 0.71 25.37 -0.35
C ALA A 51 0.31 25.24 -1.84
N HIS A 52 1.25 25.00 -2.72
CA HIS A 52 0.99 24.86 -4.15
C HIS A 52 0.21 23.59 -4.47
N LEU A 53 0.46 22.49 -3.76
CA LEU A 53 -0.33 21.26 -3.89
C LEU A 53 -1.75 21.47 -3.37
N VAL A 54 -1.91 22.12 -2.21
CA VAL A 54 -3.23 22.42 -1.63
C VAL A 54 -4.04 23.30 -2.59
N ASP A 55 -3.43 24.34 -3.16
CA ASP A 55 -4.06 25.20 -4.15
C ASP A 55 -4.55 24.40 -5.39
N SER A 56 -3.76 23.43 -5.87
CA SER A 56 -4.15 22.57 -6.99
C SER A 56 -5.29 21.61 -6.62
N ILE A 57 -5.31 21.06 -5.39
CA ILE A 57 -6.40 20.22 -4.89
C ILE A 57 -7.71 21.00 -4.83
N GLU A 58 -7.68 22.21 -4.29
CA GLU A 58 -8.87 23.07 -4.14
C GLU A 58 -9.39 23.61 -5.49
N LYS A 59 -8.53 23.78 -6.48
CA LYS A 59 -8.92 24.23 -7.83
C LYS A 59 -9.51 23.14 -8.70
N ASN A 60 -9.20 21.88 -8.44
CA ASN A 60 -9.72 20.78 -9.21
C ASN A 60 -11.15 20.43 -8.75
N PRO A 61 -12.18 20.55 -9.61
CA PRO A 61 -13.58 20.36 -9.21
C PRO A 61 -13.94 18.91 -8.85
N HIS A 62 -13.04 17.97 -9.11
CA HIS A 62 -13.24 16.54 -8.86
C HIS A 62 -12.48 16.04 -7.62
N THR A 63 -11.81 16.92 -6.89
CA THR A 63 -11.04 16.57 -5.69
C THR A 63 -11.53 17.35 -4.47
N ARG A 64 -11.26 16.81 -3.29
CA ARG A 64 -11.62 17.40 -2.00
C ARG A 64 -10.46 17.28 -1.03
N SER A 65 -10.18 18.38 -0.32
CA SER A 65 -9.23 18.41 0.78
C SER A 65 -9.99 18.20 2.11
N HIS A 66 -9.49 17.27 2.91
CA HIS A 66 -9.95 17.00 4.27
C HIS A 66 -8.89 17.47 5.26
N SER A 67 -9.09 18.68 5.78
CA SER A 67 -8.14 19.27 6.75
C SER A 67 -8.27 18.62 8.12
N SER A 68 -7.15 18.19 8.66
CA SER A 68 -6.99 17.70 10.04
C SER A 68 -6.14 18.69 10.81
N TYR A 69 -6.46 18.95 12.09
CA TYR A 69 -5.66 19.84 12.94
C TYR A 69 -4.29 19.27 13.33
N HIS A 70 -4.00 18.04 12.93
CA HIS A 70 -2.71 17.38 13.15
C HIS A 70 -2.44 16.39 12.02
N GLU A 71 -1.24 16.39 11.47
CA GLU A 71 -0.87 15.57 10.31
C GLU A 71 -0.94 14.06 10.58
N GLN A 72 -0.66 13.64 11.81
CA GLN A 72 -0.85 12.25 12.23
C GLN A 72 -2.32 11.82 12.07
N GLY A 73 -3.28 12.69 12.46
CA GLY A 73 -4.70 12.44 12.27
C GLY A 73 -5.07 12.32 10.79
N ALA A 74 -4.48 13.16 9.92
CA ALA A 74 -4.65 13.07 8.47
C ALA A 74 -4.12 11.74 7.92
N ALA A 75 -2.94 11.32 8.36
CA ALA A 75 -2.35 10.05 7.96
C ALA A 75 -3.24 8.86 8.33
N PHE A 76 -3.74 8.79 9.57
CA PHE A 76 -4.67 7.74 10.00
C PHE A 76 -6.03 7.81 9.29
N ALA A 77 -6.52 9.02 8.95
CA ALA A 77 -7.73 9.17 8.16
C ALA A 77 -7.56 8.57 6.75
N ALA A 78 -6.40 8.84 6.11
CA ALA A 78 -6.07 8.23 4.82
C ALA A 78 -5.95 6.68 4.92
N CYS A 79 -5.33 6.16 5.99
CA CYS A 79 -5.27 4.72 6.25
C CYS A 79 -6.68 4.12 6.38
N GLY A 80 -7.54 4.70 7.21
CA GLY A 80 -8.92 4.24 7.37
C GLY A 80 -9.73 4.33 6.09
N TYR A 81 -9.52 5.38 5.28
CA TYR A 81 -10.15 5.54 3.97
C TYR A 81 -9.69 4.48 2.96
N ALA A 82 -8.38 4.19 2.93
CA ALA A 82 -7.82 3.14 2.09
C ALA A 82 -8.38 1.76 2.47
N GLN A 83 -8.45 1.48 3.77
CA GLN A 83 -8.95 0.22 4.31
C GLN A 83 -10.45 0.04 4.01
N ALA A 84 -11.27 1.02 4.33
CA ALA A 84 -12.73 0.93 4.16
C ALA A 84 -13.14 0.90 2.68
N GLY A 85 -12.39 1.59 1.81
CA GLY A 85 -12.67 1.68 0.38
C GLY A 85 -11.97 0.64 -0.47
N GLU A 86 -11.06 -0.16 0.11
CA GLU A 86 -10.20 -1.11 -0.60
C GLU A 86 -9.44 -0.48 -1.78
N ARG A 87 -9.08 0.80 -1.65
CA ARG A 87 -8.52 1.64 -2.68
C ARG A 87 -7.26 2.36 -2.21
N CYS A 88 -6.50 2.92 -3.13
CA CYS A 88 -5.39 3.78 -2.78
C CYS A 88 -5.90 5.11 -2.22
N ALA A 89 -5.24 5.64 -1.19
CA ALA A 89 -5.53 6.93 -0.59
C ALA A 89 -4.33 7.88 -0.71
N CYS A 90 -4.56 9.16 -0.42
CA CYS A 90 -3.49 10.17 -0.39
C CYS A 90 -3.56 10.99 0.89
N ALA A 91 -2.39 11.15 1.55
CA ALA A 91 -2.22 12.13 2.63
C ALA A 91 -1.08 13.10 2.30
N TYR A 92 -1.17 14.32 2.82
CA TYR A 92 -0.13 15.33 2.59
C TYR A 92 0.21 16.12 3.85
N ALA A 93 1.44 16.64 3.91
CA ALA A 93 1.88 17.53 4.97
C ALA A 93 2.97 18.50 4.48
N THR A 94 3.16 19.59 5.23
CA THR A 94 4.28 20.50 5.01
C THR A 94 5.62 19.89 5.43
N SER A 95 6.72 20.61 5.23
CA SER A 95 8.07 20.17 5.60
C SER A 95 8.28 20.05 7.12
N GLY A 96 9.40 19.48 7.51
CA GLY A 96 9.90 19.45 8.89
C GLY A 96 8.96 18.71 9.84
N PRO A 97 8.51 19.36 10.93
CA PRO A 97 7.66 18.71 11.93
C PRO A 97 6.34 18.20 11.34
N GLY A 98 5.76 18.88 10.34
CA GLY A 98 4.55 18.41 9.66
C GLY A 98 4.77 17.07 8.95
N ALA A 99 5.84 16.95 8.18
CA ALA A 99 6.22 15.69 7.54
C ALA A 99 6.55 14.59 8.57
N ALA A 100 7.27 14.94 9.65
CA ALA A 100 7.61 14.00 10.73
C ALA A 100 6.35 13.43 11.41
N ASN A 101 5.29 14.24 11.57
CA ASN A 101 4.03 13.81 12.16
C ASN A 101 3.29 12.74 11.34
N LEU A 102 3.57 12.60 10.02
CA LEU A 102 3.00 11.53 9.19
C LEU A 102 3.58 10.15 9.51
N ILE A 103 4.77 10.04 10.10
CA ILE A 103 5.52 8.78 10.24
C ILE A 103 4.70 7.69 10.95
N SER A 104 3.93 8.05 11.98
CA SER A 104 3.09 7.06 12.70
C SER A 104 2.06 6.42 11.77
N GLY A 105 1.37 7.23 10.95
CA GLY A 105 0.39 6.70 9.99
C GLY A 105 1.05 6.00 8.80
N ILE A 106 2.26 6.43 8.38
CA ILE A 106 3.05 5.72 7.37
C ILE A 106 3.39 4.30 7.87
N ALA A 107 3.83 4.19 9.14
CA ALA A 107 4.13 2.90 9.75
C ALA A 107 2.88 2.02 9.87
N ASP A 108 1.74 2.59 10.23
CA ASP A 108 0.43 1.90 10.29
C ASP A 108 0.06 1.34 8.90
N ALA A 109 0.10 2.18 7.86
CA ALA A 109 -0.14 1.76 6.48
C ALA A 109 0.82 0.64 6.03
N TYR A 110 2.09 0.70 6.45
CA TYR A 110 3.08 -0.32 6.10
C TYR A 110 2.77 -1.67 6.74
N PHE A 111 2.47 -1.70 8.03
CA PHE A 111 2.17 -2.94 8.75
C PHE A 111 0.84 -3.56 8.29
N ASP A 112 -0.16 -2.72 8.02
CA ASP A 112 -1.48 -3.16 7.58
C ASP A 112 -1.58 -3.34 6.06
N SER A 113 -0.47 -3.10 5.34
CA SER A 113 -0.40 -3.28 3.87
C SER A 113 -1.40 -2.42 3.10
N LEU A 114 -1.59 -1.19 3.55
CA LEU A 114 -2.51 -0.23 2.94
C LEU A 114 -1.80 0.61 1.87
N PRO A 115 -2.35 0.70 0.65
CA PRO A 115 -1.77 1.52 -0.40
C PRO A 115 -2.10 3.00 -0.13
N VAL A 116 -1.15 3.73 0.42
CA VAL A 116 -1.30 5.16 0.68
C VAL A 116 -0.12 5.92 0.05
N VAL A 117 -0.43 6.95 -0.73
CA VAL A 117 0.55 7.89 -1.27
C VAL A 117 0.68 9.05 -0.28
N PHE A 118 1.85 9.21 0.32
CA PHE A 118 2.17 10.34 1.17
C PHE A 118 2.94 11.38 0.38
N LEU A 119 2.47 12.62 0.39
CA LEU A 119 3.09 13.77 -0.27
C LEU A 119 3.56 14.76 0.80
N THR A 120 4.86 15.05 0.81
CA THR A 120 5.41 16.04 1.74
C THR A 120 5.95 17.24 0.98
N GLY A 121 5.75 18.42 1.55
CA GLY A 121 6.41 19.62 1.06
C GLY A 121 7.85 19.73 1.58
N GLN A 122 8.70 20.42 0.83
CA GLN A 122 10.09 20.63 1.20
C GLN A 122 10.55 22.02 0.79
N LEU A 123 11.67 22.46 1.35
CA LEU A 123 12.37 23.70 0.95
C LEU A 123 12.66 23.70 -0.55
N ASN A 124 12.85 24.90 -1.13
CA ASN A 124 13.36 24.95 -2.50
C ASN A 124 14.73 24.28 -2.60
N THR A 125 15.01 23.60 -3.70
CA THR A 125 16.26 22.86 -3.91
C THR A 125 17.51 23.72 -3.75
N TYR A 126 17.42 25.03 -4.03
CA TYR A 126 18.52 25.99 -3.90
C TYR A 126 18.68 26.58 -2.50
N GLU A 127 17.78 26.27 -1.54
CA GLU A 127 17.88 26.75 -0.15
C GLU A 127 18.70 25.83 0.75
N TYR A 128 19.10 24.67 0.24
CA TYR A 128 19.98 23.77 0.97
C TYR A 128 21.37 24.40 1.08
N SER A 129 21.88 24.50 2.30
CA SER A 129 23.19 25.13 2.57
C SER A 129 24.37 24.34 1.96
N GLY A 130 24.20 23.02 1.76
CA GLY A 130 25.25 22.13 1.28
C GLY A 130 26.43 21.96 2.24
N ILE A 131 26.35 22.49 3.46
CA ILE A 131 27.42 22.42 4.45
C ILE A 131 27.37 21.07 5.18
N PRO A 132 28.39 20.22 5.07
CA PRO A 132 28.43 18.95 5.77
C PRO A 132 28.35 19.10 7.29
N GLY A 133 27.58 18.24 7.96
CA GLY A 133 27.47 18.21 9.42
C GLY A 133 26.47 19.20 10.03
N LEU A 134 25.81 20.03 9.24
CA LEU A 134 24.68 20.80 9.75
C LEU A 134 23.52 19.85 10.08
N ARG A 135 22.89 20.09 11.24
CA ARG A 135 21.71 19.32 11.67
C ARG A 135 20.47 19.66 10.86
N GLN A 136 20.42 20.84 10.28
CA GLN A 136 19.31 21.36 9.49
C GLN A 136 19.89 22.19 8.33
N GLN A 137 19.59 21.81 7.11
CA GLN A 137 20.13 22.44 5.90
C GLN A 137 19.42 23.75 5.55
N GLY A 138 18.17 23.91 5.99
CA GLY A 138 17.36 25.11 5.86
C GLY A 138 16.28 25.15 6.93
N PHE A 139 15.40 26.16 6.91
CA PHE A 139 14.39 26.39 7.94
C PHE A 139 13.38 25.22 8.01
N GLN A 140 13.29 24.56 9.17
CA GLN A 140 12.41 23.41 9.42
C GLN A 140 12.58 22.27 8.40
N GLU A 141 13.76 22.11 7.84
CA GLU A 141 14.08 20.99 6.95
C GLU A 141 14.40 19.75 7.78
N ILE A 142 13.94 18.61 7.30
CA ILE A 142 14.34 17.28 7.74
C ILE A 142 14.48 16.35 6.52
N ASP A 143 15.33 15.36 6.62
CA ASP A 143 15.38 14.28 5.62
C ASP A 143 14.24 13.29 5.88
N ILE A 144 13.04 13.65 5.43
CA ILE A 144 11.84 12.82 5.60
C ILE A 144 11.94 11.51 4.81
N VAL A 145 12.66 11.51 3.69
CA VAL A 145 12.88 10.30 2.88
C VAL A 145 13.66 9.27 3.67
N ALA A 146 14.77 9.67 4.30
CA ALA A 146 15.55 8.77 5.16
C ALA A 146 14.73 8.28 6.37
N MET A 147 13.91 9.14 6.98
CA MET A 147 13.06 8.78 8.11
C MET A 147 11.95 7.79 7.73
N ALA A 148 11.33 7.95 6.57
CA ALA A 148 10.22 7.11 6.11
C ALA A 148 10.69 5.81 5.43
N LYS A 149 11.92 5.75 4.92
CA LYS A 149 12.44 4.62 4.15
C LYS A 149 12.23 3.24 4.81
N PRO A 150 12.43 3.05 6.13
CA PRO A 150 12.22 1.74 6.77
C PRO A 150 10.76 1.28 6.83
N VAL A 151 9.81 2.20 6.67
CA VAL A 151 8.36 1.95 6.82
C VAL A 151 7.58 2.34 5.57
N THR A 152 8.24 2.35 4.41
CA THR A 152 7.62 2.57 3.09
C THR A 152 8.11 1.54 2.09
N LYS A 153 7.32 1.27 1.07
CA LYS A 153 7.77 0.48 -0.08
C LYS A 153 8.66 1.27 -1.02
N TYR A 154 8.44 2.58 -1.06
CA TYR A 154 9.21 3.52 -1.86
C TYR A 154 9.17 4.91 -1.23
N ALA A 155 10.31 5.59 -1.17
CA ALA A 155 10.40 6.96 -0.72
C ALA A 155 11.43 7.70 -1.59
N VAL A 156 11.04 8.87 -2.11
CA VAL A 156 11.87 9.67 -3.03
C VAL A 156 11.61 11.17 -2.83
N GLN A 157 12.66 11.97 -2.96
CA GLN A 157 12.57 13.42 -3.12
C GLN A 157 12.72 13.75 -4.61
N ILE A 158 11.80 14.55 -5.15
CA ILE A 158 11.86 15.04 -6.53
C ILE A 158 12.90 16.15 -6.61
N ARG A 159 13.76 16.09 -7.61
CA ARG A 159 14.86 17.06 -7.79
C ARG A 159 14.70 17.93 -9.01
N GLU A 160 14.11 17.41 -10.07
CA GLU A 160 13.82 18.11 -11.31
C GLU A 160 12.33 17.99 -11.66
N ASP A 161 11.77 18.97 -12.34
CA ASP A 161 10.34 19.03 -12.64
C ASP A 161 9.86 17.83 -13.47
N GLU A 162 10.67 17.39 -14.42
CA GLU A 162 10.36 16.25 -15.29
C GLU A 162 10.37 14.91 -14.58
N ASP A 163 11.10 14.77 -13.46
CA ASP A 163 11.17 13.52 -12.68
C ASP A 163 9.82 13.12 -12.11
N ILE A 164 8.93 14.10 -11.86
CA ILE A 164 7.63 13.84 -11.24
C ILE A 164 6.78 12.85 -12.03
N VAL A 165 6.84 12.91 -13.36
CA VAL A 165 6.04 12.03 -14.23
C VAL A 165 6.40 10.57 -13.99
N LYS A 166 7.70 10.28 -14.02
CA LYS A 166 8.22 8.93 -13.80
C LYS A 166 8.02 8.46 -12.35
N GLU A 167 8.40 9.30 -11.39
CA GLU A 167 8.43 8.92 -9.99
C GLU A 167 7.01 8.76 -9.41
N LEU A 168 6.03 9.55 -9.87
CA LEU A 168 4.64 9.41 -9.44
C LEU A 168 3.99 8.13 -10.00
N ASN A 169 4.19 7.84 -11.29
CA ASN A 169 3.73 6.58 -11.91
C ASN A 169 4.34 5.37 -11.18
N LYS A 170 5.65 5.41 -10.93
CA LYS A 170 6.39 4.37 -10.23
C LYS A 170 5.91 4.18 -8.78
N ALA A 171 5.77 5.27 -8.03
CA ALA A 171 5.31 5.23 -6.64
C ALA A 171 3.89 4.64 -6.55
N TYR A 172 2.97 5.10 -7.39
CA TYR A 172 1.61 4.57 -7.44
C TYR A 172 1.57 3.08 -7.78
N HIS A 173 2.35 2.67 -8.78
CA HIS A 173 2.47 1.25 -9.15
C HIS A 173 3.01 0.41 -7.98
N ILE A 174 4.10 0.86 -7.33
CA ILE A 174 4.70 0.17 -6.18
C ILE A 174 3.72 0.07 -5.01
N ALA A 175 2.97 1.13 -4.71
CA ALA A 175 1.98 1.12 -3.62
C ALA A 175 0.93 0.03 -3.80
N ASN A 176 0.51 -0.23 -5.06
CA ASN A 176 -0.61 -1.10 -5.40
C ASN A 176 -0.18 -2.51 -5.86
N SER A 177 1.10 -2.76 -6.14
CA SER A 177 1.59 -4.04 -6.67
C SER A 177 2.07 -4.98 -5.57
N GLY A 178 1.95 -6.30 -5.77
CA GLY A 178 2.33 -7.32 -4.81
C GLY A 178 1.66 -7.11 -3.45
N ARG A 179 2.42 -7.22 -2.35
CA ARG A 179 1.92 -6.79 -1.04
C ARG A 179 1.80 -5.26 -1.06
N LYS A 180 0.58 -4.75 -0.98
CA LYS A 180 0.29 -3.30 -0.97
C LYS A 180 1.01 -2.61 0.20
N GLY A 181 1.21 -1.30 0.10
CA GLY A 181 1.82 -0.54 1.19
C GLY A 181 2.09 0.92 0.83
N PRO A 182 2.52 1.73 1.80
CA PRO A 182 2.70 3.16 1.63
C PRO A 182 3.93 3.49 0.78
N VAL A 183 3.82 4.64 0.10
CA VAL A 183 4.93 5.30 -0.60
C VAL A 183 4.98 6.77 -0.19
N LEU A 184 6.16 7.39 -0.27
CA LEU A 184 6.35 8.79 0.04
C LEU A 184 7.05 9.52 -1.10
N ILE A 185 6.52 10.67 -1.50
CA ILE A 185 7.13 11.58 -2.46
C ILE A 185 7.31 12.95 -1.77
N ASP A 186 8.56 13.37 -1.64
CA ASP A 186 8.93 14.67 -1.06
C ASP A 186 9.11 15.70 -2.17
N LEU A 187 8.37 16.80 -2.06
CA LEU A 187 8.16 17.79 -3.12
C LEU A 187 8.74 19.15 -2.74
N PRO A 188 9.96 19.49 -3.18
CA PRO A 188 10.50 20.83 -2.99
C PRO A 188 9.58 21.91 -3.60
N MET A 189 9.49 23.06 -2.92
CA MET A 189 8.51 24.10 -3.26
C MET A 189 8.74 24.70 -4.65
N ASN A 190 10.00 24.80 -5.13
CA ASN A 190 10.28 25.21 -6.50
C ASN A 190 9.78 24.19 -7.51
N ILE A 191 9.94 22.90 -7.25
CA ILE A 191 9.41 21.82 -8.10
C ILE A 191 7.88 21.86 -8.16
N GLN A 192 7.20 22.10 -7.04
CA GLN A 192 5.74 22.24 -7.02
C GLN A 192 5.23 23.35 -7.96
N ARG A 193 6.04 24.38 -8.21
CA ARG A 193 5.73 25.50 -9.11
C ARG A 193 6.18 25.30 -10.54
N GLY A 194 7.04 24.31 -10.78
CA GLY A 194 7.57 23.98 -12.09
C GLY A 194 6.51 23.44 -13.03
N ASP A 195 6.91 23.16 -14.27
CA ASP A 195 6.03 22.74 -15.34
C ASP A 195 6.38 21.35 -15.86
N VAL A 196 5.36 20.52 -16.03
CA VAL A 196 5.43 19.25 -16.76
C VAL A 196 5.16 19.53 -18.24
N LYS A 197 6.12 19.24 -19.10
CA LYS A 197 6.01 19.48 -20.55
C LYS A 197 5.22 18.40 -21.27
N ASN A 198 5.36 17.15 -20.85
CA ASN A 198 4.70 16.00 -21.46
C ASN A 198 4.04 15.15 -20.38
N PRO A 199 2.82 15.47 -19.94
CA PRO A 199 2.13 14.69 -18.90
C PRO A 199 1.78 13.30 -19.41
N VAL A 200 2.27 12.26 -18.73
CA VAL A 200 1.98 10.85 -18.99
C VAL A 200 1.30 10.24 -17.77
N TYR A 201 0.13 9.66 -17.96
CA TYR A 201 -0.69 9.11 -16.88
C TYR A 201 -0.59 7.59 -16.74
N GLU A 202 -0.02 6.92 -17.74
CA GLU A 202 0.23 5.48 -17.76
C GLU A 202 1.63 5.25 -18.34
N MET A 203 2.46 4.50 -17.63
CA MET A 203 3.80 4.13 -18.06
C MET A 203 3.98 2.63 -17.96
N SER A 204 4.75 2.04 -18.86
CA SER A 204 5.17 0.65 -18.78
C SER A 204 6.17 0.44 -17.63
N LEU A 205 6.34 -0.80 -17.19
CA LEU A 205 7.32 -1.15 -16.15
C LEU A 205 8.75 -0.76 -16.56
N GLU A 206 9.08 -0.91 -17.83
CA GLU A 206 10.38 -0.56 -18.37
C GLU A 206 10.64 0.95 -18.30
N GLU A 207 9.67 1.78 -18.73
CA GLU A 207 9.74 3.26 -18.64
C GLU A 207 9.89 3.74 -17.19
N MET A 208 9.22 3.06 -16.23
CA MET A 208 9.37 3.33 -14.80
C MET A 208 10.72 2.85 -14.23
N GLY A 209 11.52 2.09 -15.01
CA GLY A 209 12.75 1.46 -14.56
C GLY A 209 12.51 0.30 -13.58
N LEU A 210 11.34 -0.32 -13.66
CA LEU A 210 10.94 -1.51 -12.93
C LEU A 210 11.05 -2.69 -13.90
N GLY A 211 12.20 -3.37 -13.96
CA GLY A 211 12.32 -4.63 -14.69
C GLY A 211 11.52 -5.75 -14.01
N GLU A 212 11.08 -6.76 -14.76
CA GLU A 212 10.27 -7.89 -14.28
C GLU A 212 10.81 -8.56 -13.00
N ALA A 213 12.13 -8.62 -12.84
CA ALA A 213 12.80 -9.22 -11.69
C ALA A 213 12.72 -8.41 -10.37
N ARG A 214 12.31 -7.12 -10.40
CA ARG A 214 12.27 -6.28 -9.19
C ARG A 214 10.91 -6.22 -8.50
N LEU A 215 9.83 -6.64 -9.14
CA LEU A 215 8.49 -6.61 -8.55
C LEU A 215 8.33 -7.58 -7.36
N GLY A 216 9.04 -8.70 -7.36
CA GLY A 216 9.10 -9.64 -6.24
C GLY A 216 9.93 -9.14 -5.05
N CYS A 217 10.89 -8.21 -5.27
CA CYS A 217 11.88 -7.82 -4.28
C CYS A 217 11.60 -6.49 -3.56
N LEU A 218 10.79 -5.59 -4.11
CA LEU A 218 10.51 -4.27 -3.53
C LEU A 218 9.72 -4.27 -2.19
N GLY A 219 9.28 -5.43 -1.74
CA GLY A 219 8.75 -5.63 -0.39
C GLY A 219 9.55 -6.63 0.44
N ALA A 220 10.65 -7.20 -0.10
CA ALA A 220 11.35 -8.35 0.48
C ALA A 220 12.70 -8.03 1.15
N GLU A 221 13.26 -6.84 0.95
CA GLU A 221 14.58 -6.53 1.54
C GLU A 221 14.56 -6.18 3.03
N VAL A 222 13.40 -5.97 3.64
CA VAL A 222 13.30 -5.62 5.07
C VAL A 222 12.71 -6.75 5.94
N ASN A 223 12.10 -7.78 5.37
CA ASN A 223 11.56 -8.92 6.13
C ASN A 223 11.65 -10.23 5.34
N ARG A 224 12.86 -10.64 4.96
CA ARG A 224 13.16 -12.06 4.79
C ARG A 224 13.36 -12.70 6.17
N CYS A 225 12.26 -12.83 6.91
CA CYS A 225 12.07 -14.07 7.62
C CYS A 225 11.66 -15.08 6.54
N GLU A 226 12.63 -15.77 5.99
CA GLU A 226 12.35 -16.83 5.03
C GLU A 226 11.42 -17.82 5.72
N VAL A 227 10.43 -18.36 4.99
CA VAL A 227 9.58 -19.46 5.50
C VAL A 227 10.47 -20.64 5.92
N SER A 228 11.70 -20.77 5.37
CA SER A 228 12.75 -21.66 5.83
C SER A 228 13.17 -21.43 7.29
N ASP A 229 13.19 -20.18 7.79
CA ASP A 229 13.57 -19.92 9.19
C ASP A 229 12.46 -20.33 10.16
N PHE A 230 11.21 -20.28 9.74
CA PHE A 230 10.06 -20.77 10.51
C PHE A 230 9.92 -22.30 10.44
N VAL A 231 10.28 -22.93 9.33
CA VAL A 231 10.29 -24.39 9.18
C VAL A 231 11.51 -25.00 9.89
N GLY A 232 12.67 -24.32 9.91
CA GLY A 232 13.87 -24.76 10.61
C GLY A 232 13.73 -24.82 12.14
N MET A 233 12.90 -23.95 12.75
CA MET A 233 12.64 -23.96 14.17
C MET A 233 11.66 -25.06 14.63
N ALA A 234 10.93 -25.69 13.72
CA ALA A 234 9.94 -26.75 14.01
C ALA A 234 10.49 -28.17 13.83
N THR A 235 11.76 -28.35 13.44
CA THR A 235 12.31 -29.67 13.03
C THR A 235 13.26 -30.32 14.02
N GLU A 236 13.27 -29.94 15.30
CA GLU A 236 14.07 -30.69 16.30
C GLU A 236 13.35 -31.88 16.96
N SER A 237 12.17 -32.26 16.50
CA SER A 237 11.53 -33.51 16.96
C SER A 237 10.63 -34.14 15.89
N GLY A 238 11.19 -35.13 15.15
CA GLY A 238 10.45 -36.24 14.52
C GLY A 238 9.77 -35.90 13.20
N GLU A 239 10.32 -36.45 12.14
CA GLU A 239 9.72 -36.84 10.85
C GLU A 239 8.37 -36.20 10.49
N ARG A 240 8.41 -34.95 10.07
CA ARG A 240 7.42 -34.41 9.15
C ARG A 240 8.10 -34.32 7.79
N GLU A 241 7.63 -35.10 6.83
CA GLU A 241 7.97 -34.87 5.42
C GLU A 241 7.79 -33.37 5.16
N ALA A 242 8.92 -32.71 5.00
CA ALA A 242 8.96 -31.34 4.53
C ALA A 242 8.13 -31.31 3.26
N LEU A 243 7.03 -30.57 3.26
CA LEU A 243 6.53 -30.06 2.00
C LEU A 243 7.70 -29.21 1.49
N ASP A 244 8.42 -29.75 0.52
CA ASP A 244 9.39 -28.99 -0.25
C ASP A 244 8.73 -27.66 -0.54
N SER A 245 9.33 -26.59 -0.04
CA SER A 245 9.03 -25.25 -0.45
C SER A 245 9.20 -25.29 -1.96
N VAL A 246 8.09 -25.40 -2.68
CA VAL A 246 8.09 -25.29 -4.13
C VAL A 246 8.58 -23.86 -4.36
N LYS A 247 9.86 -23.72 -4.60
CA LYS A 247 10.46 -22.50 -5.18
C LYS A 247 9.87 -22.43 -6.55
N LEU A 248 8.76 -21.71 -6.63
CA LEU A 248 8.08 -21.45 -7.86
C LEU A 248 8.96 -20.49 -8.64
N ALA A 249 9.59 -21.01 -9.70
CA ALA A 249 10.34 -20.22 -10.65
C ALA A 249 9.40 -19.14 -11.25
N GLU A 250 9.93 -17.95 -11.42
CA GLU A 250 9.24 -16.82 -12.04
C GLU A 250 8.89 -17.17 -13.49
N GLY A 251 7.60 -17.33 -13.77
CA GLY A 251 7.07 -17.60 -15.12
C GLY A 251 5.57 -17.80 -15.08
N GLU A 252 4.86 -17.00 -15.81
CA GLU A 252 3.42 -16.96 -16.13
C GLU A 252 2.41 -17.34 -15.03
N ASN A 253 1.69 -16.35 -14.53
CA ASN A 253 0.73 -16.38 -13.41
C ASN A 253 -0.38 -17.46 -13.48
N SER A 254 -0.62 -18.10 -14.61
CA SER A 254 -1.69 -19.09 -14.78
C SER A 254 -1.36 -20.45 -14.18
N ASP A 255 -0.13 -20.92 -14.32
CA ASP A 255 0.29 -22.25 -13.89
C ASP A 255 0.36 -22.38 -12.37
N TYR A 256 0.75 -21.30 -11.68
CA TYR A 256 0.82 -21.27 -10.22
C TYR A 256 -0.53 -21.36 -9.54
N ALA A 257 -1.52 -20.64 -10.08
CA ALA A 257 -2.88 -20.68 -9.54
C ALA A 257 -3.46 -22.10 -9.67
N VAL A 258 -3.19 -22.80 -10.76
CA VAL A 258 -3.63 -24.18 -10.99
C VAL A 258 -2.95 -25.16 -10.04
N VAL A 259 -1.63 -25.02 -9.84
CA VAL A 259 -0.87 -25.87 -8.90
C VAL A 259 -1.34 -25.65 -7.46
N ALA A 260 -1.51 -24.39 -7.03
CA ALA A 260 -2.03 -24.07 -5.71
C ALA A 260 -3.47 -24.58 -5.51
N ALA A 261 -4.34 -24.40 -6.49
CA ALA A 261 -5.71 -24.90 -6.44
C ALA A 261 -5.77 -26.43 -6.34
N ASN A 262 -4.93 -27.14 -7.09
CA ASN A 262 -4.84 -28.60 -7.03
C ASN A 262 -4.30 -29.08 -5.67
N ALA A 263 -3.31 -28.40 -5.11
CA ALA A 263 -2.78 -28.70 -3.78
C ALA A 263 -3.83 -28.51 -2.68
N ILE A 264 -4.61 -27.42 -2.75
CA ILE A 264 -5.71 -27.14 -1.82
C ILE A 264 -6.80 -28.22 -1.98
N ARG A 265 -7.21 -28.53 -3.20
CA ARG A 265 -8.21 -29.57 -3.48
C ARG A 265 -7.77 -30.93 -2.91
N GLY A 266 -6.56 -31.38 -3.23
CA GLY A 266 -6.03 -32.65 -2.74
C GLY A 266 -5.87 -32.72 -1.22
N ALA A 267 -5.72 -31.58 -0.55
CA ALA A 267 -5.73 -31.51 0.91
C ALA A 267 -7.17 -31.53 1.47
N LEU A 268 -8.11 -30.83 0.83
CA LEU A 268 -9.53 -30.83 1.21
C LEU A 268 -10.16 -32.22 1.09
N ASP A 269 -9.82 -32.99 0.05
CA ASP A 269 -10.33 -34.35 -0.16
C ASP A 269 -9.95 -35.30 0.99
N LYS A 270 -8.89 -35.00 1.74
CA LYS A 270 -8.39 -35.80 2.86
C LYS A 270 -8.79 -35.24 4.24
N ALA A 271 -9.17 -33.98 4.29
CA ALA A 271 -9.48 -33.31 5.54
C ALA A 271 -10.88 -33.64 6.05
N GLN A 272 -11.01 -33.83 7.35
CA GLN A 272 -12.30 -34.03 8.00
C GLN A 272 -12.79 -32.76 8.69
N ARG A 273 -11.88 -31.86 9.05
CA ARG A 273 -12.16 -30.61 9.78
C ARG A 273 -11.36 -29.44 9.21
N PRO A 274 -11.55 -29.14 7.91
CA PRO A 274 -10.90 -28.01 7.29
C PRO A 274 -11.41 -26.70 7.88
N VAL A 275 -10.53 -25.69 7.96
CA VAL A 275 -10.85 -24.33 8.41
C VAL A 275 -10.17 -23.34 7.44
N ILE A 276 -10.88 -22.30 7.03
CA ILE A 276 -10.32 -21.20 6.28
C ILE A 276 -9.94 -20.08 7.26
N MET A 277 -8.72 -19.59 7.15
CA MET A 277 -8.21 -18.45 7.89
C MET A 277 -7.94 -17.29 6.94
N LEU A 278 -8.78 -16.26 6.99
CA LEU A 278 -8.78 -15.14 6.06
C LEU A 278 -8.10 -13.90 6.65
N GLY A 279 -7.18 -13.33 5.91
CA GLY A 279 -6.52 -12.06 6.22
C GLY A 279 -6.78 -10.99 5.16
N HIS A 280 -6.39 -9.76 5.47
CA HIS A 280 -6.59 -8.57 4.62
C HIS A 280 -5.88 -8.65 3.27
N GLY A 281 -4.93 -9.55 3.07
CA GLY A 281 -4.30 -9.79 1.77
C GLY A 281 -5.26 -10.27 0.67
N VAL A 282 -6.47 -10.76 1.03
CA VAL A 282 -7.57 -11.03 0.07
C VAL A 282 -8.50 -9.82 0.07
N SER A 283 -8.03 -8.70 -0.47
CA SER A 283 -8.74 -7.41 -0.45
C SER A 283 -9.79 -7.27 -1.55
N ASP A 284 -9.75 -8.09 -2.61
CA ASP A 284 -10.75 -8.04 -3.68
C ASP A 284 -12.09 -8.61 -3.22
N LYS A 285 -13.12 -7.76 -3.24
CA LYS A 285 -14.47 -8.13 -2.80
C LYS A 285 -15.07 -9.28 -3.63
N ALA A 286 -14.86 -9.30 -4.94
CA ALA A 286 -15.41 -10.34 -5.81
C ALA A 286 -14.76 -11.70 -5.50
N VAL A 287 -13.46 -11.72 -5.23
CA VAL A 287 -12.72 -12.92 -4.80
C VAL A 287 -13.22 -13.41 -3.44
N ARG A 288 -13.43 -12.50 -2.48
CA ARG A 288 -13.98 -12.87 -1.16
C ARG A 288 -15.40 -13.43 -1.26
N ASP A 289 -16.27 -12.82 -2.07
CA ASP A 289 -17.65 -13.30 -2.26
C ASP A 289 -17.68 -14.71 -2.88
N GLN A 290 -16.77 -15.00 -3.81
CA GLN A 290 -16.59 -16.35 -4.37
C GLN A 290 -16.08 -17.33 -3.30
N LEU A 291 -15.08 -16.93 -2.51
CA LEU A 291 -14.55 -17.74 -1.42
C LEU A 291 -15.64 -18.11 -0.41
N PHE A 292 -16.45 -17.13 0.01
CA PHE A 292 -17.55 -17.38 0.95
C PHE A 292 -18.65 -18.25 0.34
N THR A 293 -18.89 -18.14 -0.95
CA THR A 293 -19.82 -19.03 -1.66
C THR A 293 -19.33 -20.48 -1.60
N LEU A 294 -18.05 -20.71 -1.87
CA LEU A 294 -17.44 -22.05 -1.76
C LEU A 294 -17.43 -22.54 -0.30
N ALA A 295 -17.08 -21.68 0.66
CA ALA A 295 -17.09 -22.02 2.07
C ALA A 295 -18.48 -22.48 2.55
N ARG A 296 -19.55 -21.79 2.12
CA ARG A 296 -20.94 -22.20 2.40
C ARG A 296 -21.31 -23.52 1.74
N GLN A 297 -20.95 -23.71 0.47
CA GLN A 297 -21.22 -24.93 -0.26
C GLN A 297 -20.59 -26.16 0.42
N TRP A 298 -19.36 -26.00 0.90
CA TRP A 298 -18.60 -27.09 1.53
C TRP A 298 -18.73 -27.10 3.05
N LYS A 299 -19.47 -26.14 3.65
CA LYS A 299 -19.66 -25.98 5.09
C LYS A 299 -18.35 -25.85 5.87
N ILE A 300 -17.38 -25.14 5.29
CA ILE A 300 -16.07 -24.92 5.91
C ILE A 300 -16.13 -23.68 6.79
N PRO A 301 -15.81 -23.79 8.09
CA PRO A 301 -15.74 -22.65 9.00
C PRO A 301 -14.70 -21.62 8.54
N VAL A 302 -15.01 -20.34 8.72
CA VAL A 302 -14.11 -19.23 8.42
C VAL A 302 -13.74 -18.51 9.72
N ILE A 303 -12.46 -18.30 9.91
CA ILE A 303 -11.91 -17.41 10.93
C ILE A 303 -11.14 -16.28 10.25
N THR A 304 -11.09 -15.12 10.86
CA THR A 304 -10.51 -13.93 10.22
C THR A 304 -9.34 -13.35 11.02
N SER A 305 -8.52 -12.55 10.40
CA SER A 305 -7.69 -11.58 11.11
C SER A 305 -8.55 -10.45 11.69
N VAL A 306 -7.99 -9.64 12.60
CA VAL A 306 -8.69 -8.47 13.16
C VAL A 306 -9.12 -7.50 12.06
N LEU A 307 -8.28 -7.29 11.03
CA LEU A 307 -8.57 -6.38 9.92
C LEU A 307 -9.72 -6.86 9.02
N GLU A 308 -10.08 -8.15 9.10
CA GLU A 308 -11.13 -8.78 8.28
C GLU A 308 -12.33 -9.24 9.11
N MET A 309 -12.48 -8.76 10.34
CA MET A 309 -13.60 -9.18 11.22
C MET A 309 -14.98 -8.90 10.62
N SER A 310 -15.10 -7.87 9.79
CA SER A 310 -16.34 -7.47 9.13
C SER A 310 -16.55 -8.11 7.76
N ALA A 311 -15.63 -8.96 7.29
CA ALA A 311 -15.74 -9.60 5.98
C ALA A 311 -16.94 -10.54 5.85
N LEU A 312 -17.31 -11.19 6.95
CA LEU A 312 -18.53 -12.01 7.08
C LEU A 312 -19.48 -11.40 8.12
N SER A 313 -20.78 -11.46 7.84
CA SER A 313 -21.78 -11.09 8.86
C SER A 313 -21.63 -11.92 10.12
N TRP A 314 -21.88 -11.32 11.27
CA TRP A 314 -21.91 -12.02 12.58
C TRP A 314 -22.97 -13.10 12.65
N ASP A 315 -24.04 -12.99 11.87
CA ASP A 315 -25.13 -13.97 11.78
C ASP A 315 -24.82 -15.12 10.81
N ASP A 316 -23.69 -15.06 10.07
CA ASP A 316 -23.31 -16.14 9.19
C ASP A 316 -22.85 -17.37 10.01
N PRO A 317 -23.45 -18.54 9.83
CA PRO A 317 -23.16 -19.73 10.60
C PRO A 317 -21.71 -20.24 10.42
N LEU A 318 -21.01 -19.76 9.40
CA LEU A 318 -19.59 -20.10 9.16
C LEU A 318 -18.62 -19.10 9.80
N ASN A 319 -19.10 -17.97 10.33
CA ASN A 319 -18.27 -16.98 10.99
C ASN A 319 -17.95 -17.38 12.43
N PHE A 320 -16.73 -17.80 12.68
CA PHE A 320 -16.24 -18.14 14.03
C PHE A 320 -15.44 -17.00 14.68
N GLY A 321 -15.39 -15.84 14.02
CA GLY A 321 -14.74 -14.63 14.51
C GLY A 321 -13.25 -14.55 14.20
N CYS A 322 -12.54 -13.64 14.88
CA CYS A 322 -11.12 -13.40 14.59
C CYS A 322 -10.20 -14.24 15.48
N ILE A 323 -9.06 -14.64 14.89
CA ILE A 323 -7.95 -15.31 15.56
C ILE A 323 -7.07 -14.29 16.30
N GLY A 324 -6.53 -14.66 17.45
CA GLY A 324 -5.54 -13.86 18.17
C GLY A 324 -5.47 -14.28 19.63
N GLY A 325 -4.30 -14.14 20.25
CA GLY A 325 -4.07 -14.58 21.62
C GLY A 325 -4.96 -13.85 22.65
N ALA A 326 -4.68 -12.57 22.87
CA ALA A 326 -5.34 -11.77 23.92
C ALA A 326 -6.68 -11.16 23.50
N TYR A 327 -6.92 -10.99 22.20
CA TYR A 327 -8.09 -10.28 21.65
C TYR A 327 -8.96 -11.14 20.73
N GLY A 328 -8.49 -12.33 20.36
CA GLY A 328 -9.21 -13.22 19.47
C GLY A 328 -10.42 -13.88 20.15
N HIS A 329 -11.38 -14.28 19.34
CA HIS A 329 -12.56 -14.99 19.82
C HIS A 329 -12.20 -16.40 20.25
N ARG A 330 -12.80 -16.84 21.36
CA ARG A 330 -12.53 -18.16 21.94
C ARG A 330 -12.74 -19.30 20.93
N TYR A 331 -13.82 -19.23 20.16
CA TYR A 331 -14.15 -20.28 19.20
C TYR A 331 -13.18 -20.27 18.00
N ALA A 332 -12.78 -19.13 17.49
CA ALA A 332 -11.77 -19.02 16.43
C ALA A 332 -10.44 -19.65 16.86
N ASN A 333 -9.96 -19.30 18.04
CA ASN A 333 -8.75 -19.88 18.63
C ASN A 333 -8.87 -21.39 18.84
N MET A 334 -10.03 -21.85 19.31
CA MET A 334 -10.26 -23.27 19.58
C MET A 334 -10.29 -24.11 18.29
N ILE A 335 -11.01 -23.66 17.25
CA ILE A 335 -11.08 -24.43 16.02
C ILE A 335 -9.74 -24.43 15.29
N ALA A 336 -9.01 -23.32 15.26
CA ALA A 336 -7.70 -23.26 14.64
C ALA A 336 -6.68 -24.15 15.32
N ASN A 337 -6.56 -24.06 16.67
CA ASN A 337 -5.47 -24.70 17.41
C ASN A 337 -5.76 -26.16 17.82
N ALA A 338 -7.01 -26.50 18.10
CA ALA A 338 -7.34 -27.78 18.72
C ALA A 338 -8.23 -28.68 17.86
N LYS A 339 -8.99 -28.15 16.91
CA LYS A 339 -10.02 -28.90 16.21
C LYS A 339 -9.75 -29.11 14.73
N SER A 340 -9.05 -28.20 14.06
CA SER A 340 -8.72 -28.35 12.64
C SER A 340 -7.71 -29.47 12.40
N ASP A 341 -7.83 -30.12 11.26
CA ASP A 341 -6.83 -31.01 10.66
C ASP A 341 -6.23 -30.43 9.37
N LEU A 342 -6.89 -29.40 8.84
CA LEU A 342 -6.41 -28.59 7.71
C LEU A 342 -6.74 -27.11 7.98
N LEU A 343 -5.73 -26.24 7.92
CA LEU A 343 -5.87 -24.81 8.01
C LEU A 343 -5.41 -24.15 6.70
N ILE A 344 -6.35 -23.56 5.98
CA ILE A 344 -6.10 -22.86 4.70
C ILE A 344 -5.97 -21.38 4.99
N CYS A 345 -4.76 -20.85 4.93
CA CYS A 345 -4.42 -19.47 5.27
C CYS A 345 -4.36 -18.63 4.00
N LEU A 346 -5.30 -17.72 3.82
CA LEU A 346 -5.43 -16.88 2.63
C LEU A 346 -5.22 -15.41 3.00
N GLY A 347 -4.20 -14.77 2.42
CA GLY A 347 -3.92 -13.35 2.61
C GLY A 347 -3.60 -12.95 4.05
N ILE A 348 -3.05 -13.86 4.87
CA ILE A 348 -2.74 -13.63 6.27
C ILE A 348 -1.25 -13.83 6.57
N SER A 349 -0.67 -12.98 7.42
CA SER A 349 0.76 -12.98 7.73
C SER A 349 1.17 -13.98 8.80
N LEU A 350 0.23 -14.54 9.58
CA LEU A 350 0.49 -15.41 10.73
C LEU A 350 1.47 -14.78 11.74
N CYS A 351 1.28 -13.50 12.05
CA CYS A 351 2.13 -12.79 13.01
C CYS A 351 1.95 -13.34 14.44
N THR A 352 2.90 -13.07 15.34
CA THR A 352 2.90 -13.55 16.73
C THR A 352 1.65 -13.15 17.52
N ARG A 353 1.01 -12.04 17.17
CA ARG A 353 -0.29 -11.63 17.75
C ARG A 353 -1.43 -12.59 17.41
N GLN A 354 -1.36 -13.24 16.26
CA GLN A 354 -2.37 -14.18 15.77
C GLN A 354 -2.08 -15.60 16.26
N ILE A 355 -0.83 -16.06 16.14
CA ILE A 355 -0.45 -17.45 16.41
C ILE A 355 0.23 -17.67 17.78
N GLY A 356 0.52 -16.60 18.52
CA GLY A 356 1.24 -16.65 19.78
C GLY A 356 2.77 -16.67 19.59
N THR A 357 3.49 -16.59 20.71
CA THR A 357 4.96 -16.62 20.73
C THR A 357 5.54 -18.03 20.60
N LYS A 358 4.74 -19.05 20.92
CA LYS A 358 5.12 -20.46 20.78
C LYS A 358 4.58 -21.01 19.46
N VAL A 359 5.24 -20.65 18.37
CA VAL A 359 4.79 -20.93 16.99
C VAL A 359 4.53 -22.43 16.77
N HIS A 360 5.35 -23.30 17.36
CA HIS A 360 5.21 -24.76 17.24
C HIS A 360 3.95 -25.33 17.93
N GLU A 361 3.31 -24.59 18.83
CA GLU A 361 2.05 -24.96 19.47
C GLU A 361 0.83 -24.55 18.64
N PHE A 362 1.00 -23.63 17.66
CA PHE A 362 -0.09 -23.17 16.82
C PHE A 362 -0.52 -24.27 15.85
N ALA A 363 -1.80 -24.59 15.86
CA ALA A 363 -2.44 -25.56 14.96
C ALA A 363 -1.62 -26.87 14.78
N LYS A 364 -0.98 -27.34 15.86
CA LYS A 364 -0.01 -28.45 15.83
C LYS A 364 -0.54 -29.77 15.25
N ASN A 365 -1.86 -29.92 15.21
CA ASN A 365 -2.54 -31.11 14.69
C ASN A 365 -3.08 -30.90 13.26
N ALA A 366 -2.92 -29.72 12.67
CA ALA A 366 -3.41 -29.36 11.37
C ALA A 366 -2.28 -29.25 10.34
N LYS A 367 -2.55 -29.68 9.11
CA LYS A 367 -1.75 -29.28 7.97
C LYS A 367 -2.07 -27.82 7.66
N ILE A 368 -1.05 -26.98 7.53
CA ILE A 368 -1.22 -25.56 7.18
C ILE A 368 -0.84 -25.38 5.71
N ILE A 369 -1.74 -24.79 4.91
CA ILE A 369 -1.49 -24.34 3.55
C ILE A 369 -1.57 -22.81 3.56
N ARG A 370 -0.55 -22.16 2.98
CA ARG A 370 -0.45 -20.71 2.95
C ARG A 370 -0.07 -20.24 1.54
#